data_3d7fe08ef823804a06877cc0e466c4a1
#
_entry.id   3d7fe08ef823804a06877cc0e466c4a1
#
_cell.length_a   1.000
_cell.length_b   1.000
_cell.length_c   1.000
_cell.angle_alpha   90.00
_cell.angle_beta   90.00
_cell.angle_gamma   90.00
#
_symmetry.space_group_name_H-M   'P 1'
#
loop_
_entity.id
_entity.type
_entity.pdbx_description
1 polymer ?
#
loop_
_entity_poly.entity_id
_entity_poly.type
_entity_poly.pdbx_seq_one_letter_code
_entity_poly.pdbx_strand_id
1 'polypeptide(L)'
;MTEKYDVSTLSVETILGYIKSGEIAIPEIQRPFVWKNKQVRDLMDSLYQGYPVGYIILWKNPNVKLKDGTISAGKKVLIDGQQRVTALMTAIAGRSIFNSDYKLCRVKIAFDPIAALKDDQEAEIFGVQTPV
;
A
#
# COMPACT_ATOMS: atom_id res chain seq x y z
N MET A 1 -2.04 1.43 34.07
CA MET A 1 -1.59 0.38 33.14
C MET A 1 -1.30 1.00 31.79
N THR A 2 -0.09 0.88 31.35
CA THR A 2 0.32 1.47 30.06
C THR A 2 -0.11 0.57 28.94
N GLU A 3 -0.87 1.10 27.99
CA GLU A 3 -1.23 0.33 26.79
C GLU A 3 0.03 0.03 25.98
N LYS A 4 0.13 -1.22 25.49
CA LYS A 4 1.27 -1.65 24.69
C LYS A 4 1.07 -1.38 23.19
N TYR A 5 -0.09 -0.91 22.80
CA TYR A 5 -0.40 -0.56 21.42
C TYR A 5 -1.31 0.66 21.40
N ASP A 6 -1.31 1.34 20.27
CA ASP A 6 -2.16 2.47 19.99
C ASP A 6 -2.83 2.30 18.65
N VAL A 7 -4.07 2.76 18.52
CA VAL A 7 -4.83 2.70 17.26
C VAL A 7 -5.12 4.12 16.80
N SER A 8 -4.69 4.44 15.60
CA SER A 8 -4.94 5.75 15.01
C SER A 8 -5.34 5.61 13.54
N THR A 9 -5.91 6.67 13.00
CA THR A 9 -6.29 6.73 11.59
C THR A 9 -5.30 7.61 10.84
N LEU A 10 -4.76 7.09 9.74
CA LEU A 10 -3.88 7.83 8.84
C LEU A 10 -4.46 7.84 7.44
N SER A 11 -4.31 8.97 6.74
CA SER A 11 -4.65 9.02 5.32
C SER A 11 -3.63 8.23 4.50
N VAL A 12 -4.05 7.79 3.31
CA VAL A 12 -3.15 7.12 2.36
C VAL A 12 -1.97 8.02 2.02
N GLU A 13 -2.22 9.30 1.78
CA GLU A 13 -1.17 10.29 1.49
C GLU A 13 -0.13 10.37 2.62
N THR A 14 -0.59 10.38 3.87
CA THR A 14 0.29 10.41 5.04
C THR A 14 1.14 9.14 5.13
N ILE A 15 0.54 7.97 4.93
CA ILE A 15 1.26 6.69 4.95
C ILE A 15 2.34 6.67 3.87
N LEU A 16 2.00 7.03 2.65
CA LEU A 16 2.96 7.08 1.53
C LEU A 16 4.07 8.11 1.78
N GLY A 17 3.73 9.24 2.39
CA GLY A 17 4.71 10.26 2.78
C GLY A 17 5.70 9.73 3.82
N TYR A 18 5.22 9.01 4.82
CA TYR A 18 6.08 8.40 5.85
C TYR A 18 6.99 7.31 5.28
N ILE A 19 6.52 6.55 4.31
CA ILE A 19 7.36 5.56 3.61
C ILE A 19 8.45 6.28 2.81
N LYS A 20 8.09 7.33 2.11
CA LYS A 20 9.03 8.13 1.32
C LYS A 20 10.10 8.80 2.21
N SER A 21 9.71 9.33 3.35
CA SER A 21 10.63 9.96 4.30
C SER A 21 11.45 8.97 5.12
N GLY A 22 11.05 7.70 5.14
CA GLY A 22 11.69 6.66 5.92
C GLY A 22 11.18 6.53 7.36
N GLU A 23 10.16 7.28 7.76
CA GLU A 23 9.55 7.14 9.10
C GLU A 23 8.83 5.80 9.25
N ILE A 24 8.21 5.32 8.16
CA ILE A 24 7.72 3.95 8.06
C ILE A 24 8.71 3.18 7.20
N ALA A 25 9.29 2.14 7.78
CA ALA A 25 10.29 1.32 7.13
C ALA A 25 9.71 -0.03 6.74
N ILE A 26 10.16 -0.53 5.60
CA ILE A 26 9.80 -1.86 5.11
C ILE A 26 10.94 -2.81 5.48
N PRO A 27 10.66 -3.93 6.18
CA PRO A 27 11.74 -4.84 6.59
C PRO A 27 12.43 -5.49 5.38
N GLU A 28 13.67 -5.91 5.57
CA GLU A 28 14.45 -6.60 4.53
C GLU A 28 13.74 -7.88 4.07
N ILE A 29 13.21 -8.65 5.02
CA ILE A 29 12.45 -9.86 4.73
C ILE A 29 10.99 -9.47 4.55
N GLN A 30 10.56 -9.41 3.31
CA GLN A 30 9.17 -9.15 2.96
C GLN A 30 8.72 -10.14 1.88
N ARG A 31 7.43 -10.39 1.84
CA ARG A 31 6.86 -11.20 0.78
C ARG A 31 6.92 -10.45 -0.55
N PRO A 32 7.19 -11.14 -1.67
CA PRO A 32 6.99 -10.53 -2.97
C PRO A 32 5.51 -10.16 -3.14
N PHE A 33 5.24 -9.22 -4.04
CA PHE A 33 3.87 -8.80 -4.31
C PHE A 33 3.13 -9.89 -5.08
N VAL A 34 2.16 -10.52 -4.44
CA VAL A 34 1.40 -11.65 -5.01
C VAL A 34 -0.02 -11.26 -5.41
N TRP A 35 -0.46 -10.05 -5.10
CA TRP A 35 -1.78 -9.59 -5.50
C TRP A 35 -1.88 -9.51 -7.02
N LYS A 36 -3.04 -9.91 -7.52
CA LYS A 36 -3.39 -9.72 -8.93
C LYS A 36 -3.78 -8.27 -9.17
N ASN A 37 -3.64 -7.83 -10.40
CA ASN A 37 -3.97 -6.45 -10.79
C ASN A 37 -5.41 -6.07 -10.42
N LYS A 38 -6.33 -7.02 -10.50
CA LYS A 38 -7.72 -6.81 -10.09
C LYS A 38 -7.87 -6.48 -8.60
N GLN A 39 -7.06 -7.12 -7.75
CA GLN A 39 -7.07 -6.84 -6.30
C GLN A 39 -6.59 -5.42 -6.01
N VAL A 40 -5.60 -4.94 -6.74
CA VAL A 40 -5.12 -3.56 -6.64
C VAL A 40 -6.22 -2.58 -7.07
N ARG A 41 -6.89 -2.86 -8.18
CA ARG A 41 -8.03 -2.07 -8.65
C ARG A 41 -9.13 -2.02 -7.60
N ASP A 42 -9.48 -3.16 -7.02
CA ASP A 42 -10.54 -3.27 -6.01
C ASP A 42 -10.18 -2.48 -4.74
N LEU A 43 -8.91 -2.45 -4.37
CA LEU A 43 -8.46 -1.62 -3.24
C LEU A 43 -8.65 -0.12 -3.55
N MET A 44 -8.29 0.32 -4.76
CA MET A 44 -8.49 1.72 -5.16
C MET A 44 -9.96 2.09 -5.14
N ASP A 45 -10.81 1.22 -5.65
CA ASP A 45 -12.26 1.42 -5.64
C ASP A 45 -12.81 1.50 -4.21
N SER A 46 -12.38 0.59 -3.33
CA SER A 46 -12.81 0.59 -1.92
C SER A 46 -12.41 1.87 -1.20
N LEU A 47 -11.19 2.36 -1.43
CA LEU A 47 -10.74 3.63 -0.87
C LEU A 47 -11.57 4.82 -1.37
N TYR A 48 -11.88 4.83 -2.65
CA TYR A 48 -12.71 5.87 -3.26
C TYR A 48 -14.13 5.86 -2.69
N GLN A 49 -14.72 4.68 -2.51
CA GLN A 49 -16.06 4.52 -1.95
C GLN A 49 -16.13 4.77 -0.44
N GLY A 50 -14.99 4.83 0.23
CA GLY A 50 -14.93 4.97 1.68
C GLY A 50 -15.19 3.67 2.43
N TYR A 51 -15.05 2.52 1.79
CA TYR A 51 -15.24 1.23 2.44
C TYR A 51 -14.04 0.89 3.34
N PRO A 52 -14.27 0.15 4.45
CA PRO A 52 -13.18 -0.29 5.29
C PRO A 52 -12.24 -1.23 4.52
N VAL A 53 -10.95 -0.97 4.59
CA VAL A 53 -9.92 -1.76 3.90
C VAL A 53 -9.03 -2.55 4.85
N GLY A 54 -9.28 -2.45 6.15
CA GLY A 54 -8.54 -3.15 7.20
C GLY A 54 -7.46 -2.29 7.83
N TYR A 55 -6.63 -2.92 8.63
CA TYR A 55 -5.57 -2.27 9.38
C TYR A 55 -4.20 -2.61 8.81
N ILE A 56 -3.25 -1.72 9.04
CA ILE A 56 -1.82 -2.06 8.96
C ILE A 56 -1.25 -2.10 10.38
N ILE A 57 -0.23 -2.92 10.59
CA ILE A 57 0.44 -3.00 11.89
C ILE A 57 1.86 -2.51 11.73
N LEU A 58 2.19 -1.50 12.53
CA LEU A 58 3.53 -0.91 12.58
C LEU A 58 4.16 -1.22 13.92
N TRP A 59 5.42 -1.60 13.91
CA TRP A 59 6.16 -1.95 15.10
C TRP A 59 7.35 -1.03 15.28
N LYS A 60 7.41 -0.39 16.42
CA LYS A 60 8.54 0.48 16.76
C LYS A 60 9.64 -0.37 17.40
N ASN A 61 10.58 -0.83 16.58
CA ASN A 61 11.73 -1.61 17.04
C ASN A 61 13.00 -1.03 16.43
N PRO A 62 13.96 -0.54 17.24
CA PRO A 62 15.16 0.12 16.75
C PRO A 62 16.20 -0.82 16.13
N ASN A 63 16.03 -2.14 16.24
CA ASN A 63 17.06 -3.11 15.89
C ASN A 63 16.71 -4.01 14.70
N VAL A 64 15.69 -3.65 13.91
CA VAL A 64 15.30 -4.41 12.73
C VAL A 64 16.13 -3.96 11.52
N LYS A 65 16.68 -4.91 10.78
CA LYS A 65 17.38 -4.64 9.53
C LYS A 65 16.39 -4.31 8.42
N LEU A 66 16.61 -3.21 7.74
CA LEU A 66 15.74 -2.70 6.69
C LEU A 66 16.17 -3.20 5.31
N LYS A 67 15.29 -2.99 4.33
CA LYS A 67 15.48 -3.38 2.94
C LYS A 67 16.76 -2.79 2.32
N ASP A 68 17.18 -1.60 2.74
CA ASP A 68 18.40 -0.94 2.26
C ASP A 68 19.66 -1.37 3.02
N GLY A 69 19.55 -2.32 3.95
CA GLY A 69 20.65 -2.81 4.76
C GLY A 69 20.91 -2.02 6.04
N THR A 70 20.19 -0.92 6.27
CA THR A 70 20.33 -0.13 7.49
C THR A 70 19.48 -0.70 8.63
N ILE A 71 19.71 -0.22 9.85
CA ILE A 71 18.92 -0.59 11.03
C ILE A 71 17.80 0.42 11.20
N SER A 72 16.62 -0.04 11.67
CA SER A 72 15.41 0.78 11.76
C SER A 72 15.51 1.97 12.73
N ALA A 73 16.37 1.94 13.70
CA ALA A 73 16.77 3.07 14.59
C ALA A 73 15.64 4.06 14.91
N GLY A 74 14.62 3.59 15.65
CA GLY A 74 13.49 4.45 16.08
C GLY A 74 12.39 4.64 15.05
N LYS A 75 12.54 4.08 13.84
CA LYS A 75 11.50 4.09 12.81
C LYS A 75 10.42 3.05 13.13
N LYS A 76 9.23 3.26 12.57
CA LYS A 76 8.15 2.27 12.62
C LYS A 76 8.33 1.29 11.48
N VAL A 77 8.32 0.00 11.80
CA VAL A 77 8.50 -1.08 10.82
C VAL A 77 7.15 -1.68 10.47
N LEU A 78 6.85 -1.79 9.19
CA LEU A 78 5.61 -2.40 8.70
C LEU A 78 5.69 -3.92 8.82
N ILE A 79 4.88 -4.51 9.70
CA ILE A 79 4.88 -5.96 9.93
C ILE A 79 3.63 -6.67 9.40
N ASP A 80 2.50 -5.98 9.26
CA ASP A 80 1.30 -6.54 8.65
C ASP A 80 0.63 -5.51 7.75
N GLY A 81 -0.04 -5.98 6.71
CA GLY A 81 -0.63 -5.13 5.67
C GLY A 81 0.34 -4.82 4.54
N GLN A 82 1.42 -5.57 4.40
CA GLN A 82 2.47 -5.31 3.41
C GLN A 82 1.95 -5.35 1.97
N GLN A 83 1.03 -6.27 1.63
CA GLN A 83 0.46 -6.36 0.28
C GLN A 83 -0.36 -5.10 -0.06
N ARG A 84 -1.18 -4.64 0.88
CA ARG A 84 -1.96 -3.41 0.70
C ARG A 84 -1.07 -2.18 0.54
N VAL A 85 -0.07 -2.05 1.38
CA VAL A 85 0.87 -0.93 1.29
C VAL A 85 1.66 -0.97 -0.02
N THR A 86 2.10 -2.16 -0.44
CA THR A 86 2.77 -2.34 -1.72
C THR A 86 1.85 -1.97 -2.88
N ALA A 87 0.57 -2.34 -2.82
CA ALA A 87 -0.42 -1.95 -3.81
C ALA A 87 -0.55 -0.42 -3.91
N LEU A 88 -0.59 0.27 -2.77
CA LEU A 88 -0.64 1.73 -2.73
C LEU A 88 0.63 2.36 -3.32
N MET A 89 1.79 1.78 -3.02
CA MET A 89 3.07 2.26 -3.54
C MET A 89 3.13 2.18 -5.06
N THR A 90 2.68 1.09 -5.65
CA THR A 90 2.72 0.93 -7.10
C THR A 90 1.61 1.70 -7.81
N ALA A 91 0.38 1.66 -7.30
CA ALA A 91 -0.77 2.28 -7.96
C ALA A 91 -0.80 3.81 -7.81
N ILE A 92 -0.49 4.33 -6.62
CA ILE A 92 -0.58 5.76 -6.33
C ILE A 92 0.76 6.46 -6.43
N ALA A 93 1.80 5.92 -5.76
CA ALA A 93 3.12 6.54 -5.76
C ALA A 93 3.93 6.23 -7.03
N GLY A 94 3.45 5.33 -7.88
CA GLY A 94 4.08 5.01 -9.16
C GLY A 94 5.38 4.24 -9.04
N ARG A 95 5.59 3.53 -7.94
CA ARG A 95 6.82 2.79 -7.69
C ARG A 95 6.80 1.42 -8.34
N SER A 96 7.96 0.98 -8.82
CA SER A 96 8.16 -0.39 -9.24
C SER A 96 8.32 -1.30 -8.02
N ILE A 97 7.74 -2.47 -8.09
CA ILE A 97 7.72 -3.45 -7.01
C ILE A 97 8.13 -4.82 -7.54
N PHE A 98 8.54 -5.73 -6.65
CA PHE A 98 8.86 -7.10 -7.03
C PHE A 98 7.62 -7.97 -6.98
N ASN A 99 7.30 -8.64 -8.10
CA ASN A 99 6.22 -9.60 -8.19
C ASN A 99 6.64 -10.99 -7.69
N SER A 100 5.75 -11.98 -7.82
CA SER A 100 6.03 -13.37 -7.40
C SER A 100 7.20 -14.04 -8.12
N ASP A 101 7.55 -13.55 -9.31
CA ASP A 101 8.72 -14.01 -10.08
C ASP A 101 10.00 -13.22 -9.75
N TYR A 102 9.96 -12.39 -8.72
CA TYR A 102 11.02 -11.47 -8.30
C TYR A 102 11.47 -10.52 -9.43
N LYS A 103 10.54 -10.19 -10.33
CA LYS A 103 10.77 -9.20 -11.39
C LYS A 103 10.14 -7.89 -11.00
N LEU A 104 10.81 -6.78 -11.35
CA LEU A 104 10.25 -5.46 -11.16
C LEU A 104 9.05 -5.26 -12.06
N CYS A 105 7.96 -4.80 -11.50
CA CYS A 105 6.73 -4.46 -12.22
C CYS A 105 6.06 -3.25 -11.60
N ARG A 106 5.12 -2.69 -12.32
CA ARG A 106 4.28 -1.60 -11.85
C ARG A 106 2.84 -1.88 -12.25
N VAL A 107 1.92 -1.74 -11.31
CA VAL A 107 0.49 -1.83 -11.58
C VAL A 107 -0.04 -0.42 -11.79
N LYS A 108 -0.61 -0.17 -12.95
CA LYS A 108 -1.24 1.11 -13.28
C LYS A 108 -2.75 0.96 -13.23
N ILE A 109 -3.37 1.86 -12.49
CA ILE A 109 -4.83 1.90 -12.32
C ILE A 109 -5.34 3.20 -12.92
N ALA A 110 -6.33 3.09 -13.80
CA ALA A 110 -6.99 4.23 -14.41
C ALA A 110 -8.30 4.54 -13.70
N PHE A 111 -8.62 5.81 -13.59
CA PHE A 111 -9.87 6.31 -13.02
C PHE A 111 -10.75 6.86 -14.15
N ASP A 112 -12.03 6.48 -14.15
CA ASP A 112 -13.00 6.97 -15.12
C ASP A 112 -13.93 8.00 -14.44
N PRO A 113 -13.70 9.31 -14.66
CA PRO A 113 -14.50 10.34 -14.02
C PRO A 113 -15.94 10.38 -14.55
N ILE A 114 -16.18 9.93 -15.77
CA ILE A 114 -17.53 9.89 -16.34
C ILE A 114 -18.35 8.80 -15.65
N ALA A 115 -17.78 7.62 -15.47
CA ALA A 115 -18.42 6.54 -14.73
C ALA A 115 -18.69 6.94 -13.28
N ALA A 116 -17.78 7.69 -12.66
CA ALA A 116 -17.93 8.17 -11.28
C ALA A 116 -19.09 9.14 -11.11
N LEU A 117 -19.42 9.91 -12.16
CA LEU A 117 -20.55 10.86 -12.14
C LEU A 117 -21.89 10.17 -12.37
N LYS A 118 -21.91 8.95 -12.87
CA LYS A 118 -23.14 8.18 -13.05
C LYS A 118 -23.57 7.58 -11.71
N ASP A 119 -24.86 7.68 -11.41
CA ASP A 119 -25.45 7.05 -10.22
C ASP A 119 -25.76 5.57 -10.50
N ASP A 120 -24.75 4.83 -10.94
CA ASP A 120 -24.84 3.42 -11.26
C ASP A 120 -23.82 2.67 -10.40
N GLN A 121 -24.32 1.90 -9.43
CA GLN A 121 -23.49 1.15 -8.50
C GLN A 121 -22.70 0.00 -9.17
N GLU A 122 -23.11 -0.42 -10.35
CA GLU A 122 -22.44 -1.48 -11.11
C GLU A 122 -21.39 -0.93 -12.07
N ALA A 123 -21.31 0.40 -12.25
CA ALA A 123 -20.33 1.01 -13.13
C ALA A 123 -18.91 0.80 -12.58
N GLU A 124 -18.00 0.33 -13.43
CA GLU A 124 -16.59 0.23 -13.09
C GLU A 124 -15.93 1.60 -13.21
N ILE A 125 -15.53 2.18 -12.08
CA ILE A 125 -14.87 3.49 -11.99
C ILE A 125 -13.36 3.35 -12.19
N PHE A 126 -12.80 2.23 -11.75
CA PHE A 126 -11.37 1.96 -11.86
C PHE A 126 -11.11 0.78 -12.79
N GLY A 127 -10.09 0.88 -13.59
CA GLY A 127 -9.64 -0.17 -14.49
C GLY A 127 -8.14 -0.38 -14.43
N VAL A 128 -7.71 -1.61 -14.70
CA VAL A 128 -6.29 -1.92 -14.83
C VAL A 128 -5.82 -1.43 -16.20
N GLN A 129 -4.79 -0.59 -16.21
CA GLN A 129 -4.18 -0.13 -17.44
C GLN A 129 -3.10 -1.12 -17.85
N THR A 130 -3.32 -1.81 -18.98
CA THR A 130 -2.32 -2.71 -19.53
C THR A 130 -1.31 -1.92 -20.38
N PRO A 131 -0.02 -2.27 -20.33
CA PRO A 131 0.96 -1.67 -21.22
C PRO A 131 0.63 -2.04 -22.68
N VAL A 132 0.73 -1.06 -23.53
CA VAL A 132 0.54 -1.23 -24.97
C VAL A 132 1.83 -1.74 -25.60
#